data_b9e8371efdea2b5389e06ce3c001a8b1
#
_entry.id   b9e8371efdea2b5389e06ce3c001a8b1
#
_cell.length_a   1.000
_cell.length_b   1.000
_cell.length_c   1.000
_cell.angle_alpha   90.00
_cell.angle_beta   90.00
_cell.angle_gamma   90.00
#
_symmetry.space_group_name_H-M   'P 1'
#
loop_
_entity.id
_entity.type
_entity.pdbx_description
1 polymer ?
#
loop_
_entity_poly.entity_id
_entity_poly.type
_entity_poly.pdbx_seq_one_letter_code
_entity_poly.pdbx_strand_id
1 'polypeptide(L)' 'MTLKEAQALTNPFVRCRDGRIGQIVRMRAGYAPNDPTQDAVGVQVRGERELRWIPVQDLIQGRDGLCQEMGEAR' A
#
# COMPACT_ATOMS: atom_id res chain seq x y z
N MET A 1 -8.15 3.98 -3.28
CA MET A 1 -8.08 2.67 -3.93
C MET A 1 -8.83 1.65 -3.09
N THR A 2 -9.49 0.70 -3.71
CA THR A 2 -10.12 -0.42 -3.01
C THR A 2 -9.20 -1.64 -3.04
N LEU A 3 -9.52 -2.63 -2.21
CA LEU A 3 -8.77 -3.89 -2.21
C LEU A 3 -8.88 -4.60 -3.58
N LYS A 4 -10.05 -4.54 -4.19
CA LYS A 4 -10.27 -5.12 -5.52
C LYS A 4 -9.39 -4.44 -6.57
N GLU A 5 -9.27 -3.12 -6.51
CA GLU A 5 -8.40 -2.39 -7.41
C GLU A 5 -6.93 -2.76 -7.18
N ALA A 6 -6.53 -2.93 -5.92
CA ALA A 6 -5.18 -3.35 -5.59
C ALA A 6 -4.87 -4.74 -6.15
N GLN A 7 -5.83 -5.66 -6.11
CA GLN A 7 -5.67 -7.00 -6.67
C GLN A 7 -5.53 -6.98 -8.19
N ALA A 8 -6.08 -5.98 -8.85
CA ALA A 8 -6.05 -5.87 -10.30
C ALA A 8 -4.82 -5.15 -10.84
N LEU A 9 -3.93 -4.68 -9.96
CA LEU A 9 -2.74 -3.96 -10.38
C LEU A 9 -1.80 -4.87 -11.17
N THR A 10 -1.34 -4.38 -12.32
CA THR A 10 -0.32 -5.07 -13.11
C THR A 10 1.08 -4.80 -12.56
N ASN A 11 1.24 -3.71 -11.83
CA ASN A 11 2.49 -3.36 -11.20
C ASN A 11 2.26 -3.24 -9.68
N PRO A 12 2.67 -4.26 -8.91
CA PRO A 12 2.38 -4.29 -7.47
C PRO A 12 3.36 -3.49 -6.62
N PHE A 13 4.16 -2.64 -7.21
CA PHE A 13 5.12 -1.85 -6.47
C PHE A 13 4.49 -0.57 -5.93
N VAL A 14 4.95 -0.17 -4.75
CA VAL A 14 4.43 1.00 -4.03
C VAL A 14 5.60 1.87 -3.60
N ARG A 15 5.49 3.15 -3.89
CA ARG A 15 6.42 4.12 -3.33
C ARG A 15 5.88 4.56 -1.97
N CYS A 16 6.60 4.21 -0.92
CA CYS A 16 6.21 4.54 0.43
C CYS A 16 6.45 6.03 0.73
N ARG A 17 5.86 6.47 1.82
CA ARG A 17 5.89 7.88 2.23
C ARG A 17 7.31 8.40 2.45
N ASP A 18 8.22 7.54 2.89
CA ASP A 18 9.63 7.87 3.10
C ASP A 18 10.48 7.77 1.83
N GLY A 19 9.87 7.49 0.68
CA GLY A 19 10.54 7.39 -0.60
C GLY A 19 11.02 6.00 -0.97
N ARG A 20 10.95 5.03 -0.06
CA ARG A 20 11.33 3.66 -0.37
C ARG A 20 10.28 2.98 -1.22
N ILE A 21 10.72 2.05 -2.04
CA ILE A 21 9.82 1.28 -2.91
C ILE A 21 9.74 -0.13 -2.35
N GLY A 22 8.51 -0.60 -2.18
CA GLY A 22 8.23 -1.96 -1.77
C GLY A 22 7.28 -2.64 -2.73
N GLN A 23 7.01 -3.92 -2.48
CA GLN A 23 6.10 -4.72 -3.28
C GLN A 23 4.94 -5.17 -2.42
N ILE A 24 3.72 -5.07 -2.97
CA ILE A 24 2.54 -5.62 -2.32
C ILE A 24 2.62 -7.14 -2.39
N VAL A 25 2.70 -7.80 -1.25
CA VAL A 25 2.79 -9.25 -1.17
C VAL A 25 1.61 -9.87 -0.42
N ARG A 26 0.81 -9.05 0.27
CA ARG A 26 -0.38 -9.52 0.98
C ARG A 26 -1.47 -8.48 0.91
N MET A 27 -2.70 -8.94 1.05
CA MET A 27 -3.88 -8.09 1.10
C MET A 27 -4.82 -8.65 2.16
N ARG A 28 -5.31 -7.81 3.05
CA ARG A 28 -6.23 -8.23 4.12
C ARG A 28 -7.36 -7.24 4.30
N ALA A 29 -8.57 -7.76 4.30
CA ALA A 29 -9.74 -6.97 4.62
C ALA A 29 -9.79 -6.71 6.14
N GLY A 30 -10.16 -5.49 6.52
CA GLY A 30 -10.34 -5.13 7.92
C GLY A 30 -9.05 -5.12 8.72
N TYR A 31 -7.91 -4.86 8.09
CA TYR A 31 -6.61 -4.99 8.76
C TYR A 31 -5.79 -3.69 8.78
N ALA A 32 -6.40 -2.57 8.48
CA ALA A 32 -5.67 -1.31 8.55
C ALA A 32 -5.27 -1.01 9.99
N PRO A 33 -4.03 -0.57 10.23
CA PRO A 33 -3.52 -0.39 11.59
C PRO A 33 -4.32 0.57 12.46
N ASN A 34 -4.91 1.59 11.85
CA ASN A 34 -5.62 2.63 12.60
C ASN A 34 -7.14 2.49 12.54
N ASP A 35 -7.65 1.58 11.72
CA ASP A 35 -9.08 1.43 11.54
C ASP A 35 -9.40 0.02 11.04
N PRO A 36 -9.91 -0.86 11.93
CA PRO A 36 -10.20 -2.24 11.56
C PRO A 36 -11.35 -2.37 10.56
N THR A 37 -12.06 -1.28 10.23
CA THR A 37 -13.08 -1.31 9.19
C THR A 37 -12.48 -1.10 7.79
N GLN A 38 -11.22 -0.75 7.71
CA GLN A 38 -10.54 -0.49 6.45
C GLN A 38 -9.67 -1.67 6.04
N ASP A 39 -9.57 -1.88 4.73
CA ASP A 39 -8.69 -2.89 4.17
C ASP A 39 -7.26 -2.37 4.10
N ALA A 40 -6.30 -3.29 4.10
CA ALA A 40 -4.89 -2.92 4.03
C ALA A 40 -4.11 -3.85 3.11
N VAL A 41 -3.02 -3.34 2.59
CA VAL A 41 -2.04 -4.13 1.84
C VAL A 41 -0.76 -4.24 2.67
N GLY A 42 -0.14 -5.41 2.61
CA GLY A 42 1.17 -5.64 3.22
C GLY A 42 2.24 -5.44 2.17
N VAL A 43 3.13 -4.51 2.42
CA VAL A 43 4.19 -4.11 1.50
C VAL A 43 5.54 -4.57 2.04
N GLN A 44 6.23 -5.36 1.24
CA GLN A 44 7.59 -5.82 1.56
C GLN A 44 8.58 -4.81 1.01
N VAL A 45 9.31 -4.16 1.89
CA VAL A 45 10.39 -3.24 1.52
C VAL A 45 11.71 -3.97 1.66
N ARG A 46 12.59 -3.82 0.67
CA ARG A 46 13.88 -4.48 0.66
C ARG A 46 14.68 -4.13 1.92
N GLY A 47 15.17 -5.14 2.61
CA GLY A 47 15.93 -4.97 3.83
C GLY A 47 15.09 -4.92 5.10
N GLU A 48 13.77 -4.88 4.99
CA GLU A 48 12.89 -4.91 6.16
C GLU A 48 12.35 -6.31 6.39
N ARG A 49 12.29 -6.72 7.65
CA ARG A 49 11.78 -8.04 8.02
C ARG A 49 10.27 -8.07 8.05
N GLU A 50 9.65 -7.00 8.50
CA GLU A 50 8.21 -6.93 8.67
C GLU A 50 7.57 -6.20 7.51
N LEU A 51 6.35 -6.63 7.19
CA LEU A 51 5.56 -5.94 6.17
C LEU A 51 5.07 -4.60 6.70
N ARG A 52 5.05 -3.61 5.83
CA ARG A 52 4.37 -2.36 6.13
C ARG A 52 2.91 -2.50 5.73
N TRP A 53 2.02 -2.32 6.68
CA TRP A 53 0.60 -2.40 6.42
C TRP A 53 0.07 -1.01 6.12
N ILE A 54 -0.38 -0.82 4.89
CA ILE A 54 -0.83 0.47 4.39
C ILE A 54 -2.31 0.36 4.07
N PRO A 55 -3.16 1.23 4.67
CA PRO A 55 -4.59 1.26 4.32
C PRO A 55 -4.76 1.50 2.82
N VAL A 56 -5.66 0.75 2.19
CA VAL A 56 -5.88 0.90 0.75
C VAL A 56 -6.37 2.30 0.38
N GLN A 57 -7.06 2.97 1.29
CA GLN A 57 -7.51 4.33 1.05
C GLN A 57 -6.35 5.33 0.95
N ASP A 58 -5.19 4.98 1.48
CA ASP A 58 -4.00 5.82 1.43
C ASP A 58 -3.14 5.55 0.18
N LEU A 59 -3.58 4.63 -0.67
CA LEU A 59 -2.88 4.33 -1.91
C LEU A 59 -3.53 5.03 -3.08
N ILE A 60 -2.71 5.65 -3.91
CA ILE A 60 -3.14 6.22 -5.19
C ILE A 60 -2.25 5.65 -6.29
N GLN A 61 -2.83 5.46 -7.46
CA GLN A 61 -2.08 4.99 -8.61
C GLN A 61 -1.39 6.19 -9.27
N GLY A 62 -0.05 6.13 -9.35
CA GLY A 62 0.74 7.17 -9.97
C GLY A 62 0.74 7.06 -11.49
N ARG A 63 1.19 8.12 -12.14
CA ARG A 63 1.26 8.19 -13.60
C ARG A 63 2.30 7.25 -14.19
N ASP A 64 3.31 6.90 -13.40
CA ASP A 64 4.37 5.99 -13.80
C ASP A 64 4.02 4.51 -13.61
N GLY A 65 2.79 4.23 -13.21
CA GLY A 65 2.34 2.87 -12.95
C GLY A 65 2.59 2.38 -11.53
N LEU A 66 3.37 3.10 -10.75
CA LEU A 66 3.56 2.78 -9.35
C LEU A 66 2.42 3.32 -8.51
N CYS A 67 2.00 2.55 -7.52
CA CYS A 67 1.15 3.09 -6.48
C CYS A 67 1.99 3.96 -5.56
N GLN A 68 1.36 4.92 -4.91
CA GLN A 68 2.04 5.82 -4.01
C GLN A 68 1.26 5.92 -2.73
N GLU A 69 1.96 5.81 -1.61
CA GLU A 69 1.37 6.03 -0.30
C GLU A 69 1.19 7.54 -0.11
N MET A 70 -0.05 7.95 0.14
CA MET A 70 -0.35 9.36 0.39
C MET A 70 0.28 9.78 1.72
N GLY A 71 1.07 10.85 1.66
CA GLY A 71 1.50 11.53 2.85
C GLY A 71 0.35 12.31 3.45
N GLU A 72 0.43 12.55 4.73
CA GLU A 72 -0.53 13.46 5.35
C GLU A 72 -0.33 14.87 4.78
N ALA A 73 -1.46 15.52 4.48
CA ALA A 73 -1.43 16.91 4.08
C ALA A 73 -0.95 17.77 5.25
N ARG A 74 -0.03 18.63 4.99
CA ARG A 74 0.50 19.55 5.98
C ARG A 74 0.38 20.97 5.49
#